data_07300fb4ced7289d480994b34748059e
#
_entry.id   07300fb4ced7289d480994b34748059e
#
_cell.length_a   1.000
_cell.length_b   1.000
_cell.length_c   1.000
_cell.angle_alpha   90.00
_cell.angle_beta   90.00
_cell.angle_gamma   90.00
#
_symmetry.space_group_name_H-M   'P 1'
#
loop_
_entity.id
_entity.type
_entity.pdbx_description
1 polymer ?
#
loop_
_entity_poly.entity_id
_entity_poly.type
_entity_poly.pdbx_seq_one_letter_code
_entity_poly.pdbx_strand_id
1 'polypeptide(L)'
;ADIFNTGMTLLLSWLICEVSGRRGFPYFFAAMSMLLGLNANWRMSMVWESGAANYLYMAGFLLAFLYCYLRYEDRDEKDLAGITLWILPLGLIAGWSNENMGPAVWILSLLVMILRRKDHKRIPLWMYLGNISCLAGSVLMIVAPGNFVRSEETTEVTRGWLWNLFLRCYSEAKGAFEYLFPAL
;
A
#
# COMPACT_ATOMS: atom_id res chain seq x y z
N ALA A 1 -13.51 6.10 -17.28
CA ALA A 1 -12.21 5.63 -16.81
C ALA A 1 -11.23 6.78 -16.62
N ASP A 2 -10.95 7.58 -17.64
CA ASP A 2 -9.88 8.61 -17.60
C ASP A 2 -10.07 9.68 -16.50
N ILE A 3 -11.30 10.16 -16.30
CA ILE A 3 -11.61 11.14 -15.24
C ILE A 3 -11.37 10.53 -13.86
N PHE A 4 -11.76 9.27 -13.66
CA PHE A 4 -11.59 8.59 -12.38
C PHE A 4 -10.11 8.31 -12.11
N ASN A 5 -9.36 7.82 -13.10
CA ASN A 5 -7.92 7.57 -12.99
C ASN A 5 -7.15 8.88 -12.72
N THR A 6 -7.53 9.97 -13.37
CA THR A 6 -6.96 11.29 -13.08
C THR A 6 -7.24 11.72 -11.65
N GLY A 7 -8.50 11.57 -11.19
CA GLY A 7 -8.88 11.87 -9.81
C GLY A 7 -8.08 11.04 -8.79
N MET A 8 -7.89 9.75 -9.05
CA MET A 8 -7.09 8.87 -8.19
C MET A 8 -5.59 9.23 -8.20
N THR A 9 -5.05 9.64 -9.34
CA THR A 9 -3.65 10.11 -9.42
C THR A 9 -3.44 11.40 -8.61
N LEU A 10 -4.38 12.34 -8.68
CA LEU A 10 -4.37 13.56 -7.87
C LEU A 10 -4.50 13.25 -6.38
N LEU A 11 -5.42 12.36 -6.01
CA LEU A 11 -5.60 11.91 -4.64
C LEU A 11 -4.32 11.24 -4.11
N LEU A 12 -3.71 10.35 -4.89
CA LEU A 12 -2.47 9.67 -4.53
C LEU A 12 -1.32 10.67 -4.33
N SER A 13 -1.18 11.65 -5.23
CA SER A 13 -0.19 12.73 -5.10
C SER A 13 -0.39 13.53 -3.81
N TRP A 14 -1.64 13.84 -3.48
CA TRP A 14 -1.98 14.52 -2.24
C TRP A 14 -1.67 13.66 -1.00
N LEU A 15 -2.04 12.39 -1.01
CA LEU A 15 -1.75 11.45 0.09
C LEU A 15 -0.24 11.30 0.32
N ILE A 16 0.57 11.24 -0.73
CA ILE A 16 2.04 11.21 -0.63
C ILE A 16 2.55 12.46 0.10
N CYS A 17 2.04 13.64 -0.26
CA CYS A 17 2.42 14.88 0.42
C CYS A 17 2.02 14.87 1.90
N GLU A 18 0.81 14.43 2.21
CA GLU A 18 0.32 14.38 3.59
C GLU A 18 1.08 13.36 4.44
N VAL A 19 1.36 12.17 3.91
CA VAL A 19 2.14 11.13 4.61
C VAL A 19 3.59 11.57 4.82
N SER A 20 4.21 12.23 3.84
CA SER A 20 5.58 12.75 3.96
C SER A 20 5.70 14.03 4.82
N GLY A 21 4.58 14.59 5.27
CA GLY A 21 4.55 15.84 6.03
C GLY A 21 4.95 17.09 5.22
N ARG A 22 5.07 16.98 3.92
CA ARG A 22 5.47 18.06 3.00
C ARG A 22 4.25 18.64 2.31
N ARG A 23 3.84 19.83 2.70
CA ARG A 23 2.66 20.52 2.15
C ARG A 23 3.05 21.65 1.22
N GLY A 24 2.23 21.89 0.21
CA GLY A 24 2.37 22.99 -0.74
C GLY A 24 2.44 22.52 -2.18
N PHE A 25 2.12 23.43 -3.09
CA PHE A 25 2.04 23.17 -4.53
C PHE A 25 3.31 22.56 -5.13
N PRO A 26 4.54 22.99 -4.77
CA PRO A 26 5.77 22.39 -5.32
C PRO A 26 5.91 20.91 -4.99
N TYR A 27 5.58 20.52 -3.77
CA TYR A 27 5.68 19.11 -3.34
C TYR A 27 4.61 18.23 -4.00
N PHE A 28 3.38 18.77 -4.12
CA PHE A 28 2.31 18.10 -4.83
C PHE A 28 2.67 17.87 -6.30
N PHE A 29 3.19 18.89 -6.98
CA PHE A 29 3.60 18.80 -8.36
C PHE A 29 4.78 17.84 -8.53
N ALA A 30 5.74 17.85 -7.62
CA ALA A 30 6.85 16.89 -7.60
C ALA A 30 6.35 15.46 -7.43
N ALA A 31 5.46 15.19 -6.46
CA ALA A 31 4.87 13.87 -6.27
C ALA A 31 4.13 13.38 -7.52
N MET A 32 3.32 14.24 -8.14
CA MET A 32 2.61 13.93 -9.37
C MET A 32 3.58 13.65 -10.53
N SER A 33 4.61 14.46 -10.69
CA SER A 33 5.64 14.27 -11.73
C SER A 33 6.41 12.97 -11.54
N MET A 34 6.73 12.59 -10.29
CA MET A 34 7.37 11.31 -9.98
C MET A 34 6.45 10.13 -10.27
N LEU A 35 5.17 10.20 -9.92
CA LEU A 35 4.20 9.15 -10.24
C LEU A 35 4.05 8.91 -11.74
N LEU A 36 4.07 9.97 -12.53
CA LEU A 36 3.93 9.89 -13.99
C LEU A 36 5.26 9.58 -14.69
N GLY A 37 6.36 10.16 -14.23
CA GLY A 37 7.66 10.06 -14.90
C GLY A 37 8.51 8.86 -14.49
N LEU A 38 8.45 8.44 -13.23
CA LEU A 38 9.24 7.31 -12.73
C LEU A 38 8.50 5.97 -12.78
N ASN A 39 7.24 5.95 -13.20
CA ASN A 39 6.49 4.71 -13.34
C ASN A 39 6.78 4.06 -14.70
N ALA A 40 7.67 3.07 -14.71
CA ALA A 40 8.06 2.35 -15.94
C ALA A 40 6.88 1.78 -16.73
N ASN A 41 5.82 1.38 -16.04
CA ASN A 41 4.63 0.77 -16.60
C ASN A 41 3.38 1.65 -16.45
N TRP A 42 3.51 2.98 -16.52
CA TRP A 42 2.41 3.89 -16.26
C TRP A 42 1.17 3.63 -17.14
N ARG A 43 1.36 3.20 -18.39
CA ARG A 43 0.24 2.83 -19.26
C ARG A 43 -0.55 1.66 -18.72
N MET A 44 0.13 0.65 -18.21
CA MET A 44 -0.50 -0.55 -17.64
C MET A 44 -1.09 -0.29 -16.25
N SER A 45 -0.48 0.57 -15.45
CA SER A 45 -0.90 0.81 -14.07
C SER A 45 -1.87 1.97 -13.91
N MET A 46 -1.94 2.90 -14.87
CA MET A 46 -2.75 4.12 -14.75
C MET A 46 -3.77 4.32 -15.86
N VAL A 47 -3.51 3.81 -17.07
CA VAL A 47 -4.39 4.01 -18.23
C VAL A 47 -5.25 2.77 -18.50
N TRP A 48 -4.70 1.58 -18.41
CA TRP A 48 -5.45 0.35 -18.59
C TRP A 48 -6.33 0.07 -17.36
N GLU A 49 -7.64 -0.04 -17.56
CA GLU A 49 -8.62 -0.11 -16.45
C GLU A 49 -8.32 -1.20 -15.44
N SER A 50 -8.06 -2.43 -15.91
CA SER A 50 -7.74 -3.54 -15.00
C SER A 50 -6.43 -3.33 -14.26
N GLY A 51 -5.44 -2.72 -14.90
CA GLY A 51 -4.18 -2.35 -14.27
C GLY A 51 -4.35 -1.22 -13.26
N ALA A 52 -5.09 -0.17 -13.61
CA ALA A 52 -5.40 0.92 -12.70
C ALA A 52 -6.15 0.45 -11.46
N ALA A 53 -7.10 -0.48 -11.62
CA ALA A 53 -7.81 -1.08 -10.49
C ALA A 53 -6.87 -1.83 -9.55
N ASN A 54 -5.90 -2.57 -10.08
CA ASN A 54 -4.97 -3.38 -9.28
C ASN A 54 -3.80 -2.58 -8.67
N TYR A 55 -3.39 -1.49 -9.29
CA TYR A 55 -2.22 -0.72 -8.85
C TYR A 55 -2.57 0.67 -8.34
N LEU A 56 -3.20 1.51 -9.17
CA LEU A 56 -3.46 2.91 -8.82
C LEU A 56 -4.49 3.03 -7.69
N TYR A 57 -5.64 2.35 -7.80
CA TYR A 57 -6.70 2.46 -6.80
C TYR A 57 -6.28 1.82 -5.49
N MET A 58 -5.62 0.67 -5.57
CA MET A 58 -5.13 -0.03 -4.38
C MET A 58 -4.05 0.78 -3.67
N ALA A 59 -3.11 1.39 -4.39
CA ALA A 59 -2.13 2.30 -3.80
C ALA A 59 -2.81 3.49 -3.08
N GLY A 60 -3.88 4.03 -3.64
CA GLY A 60 -4.69 5.06 -3.00
C GLY A 60 -5.30 4.60 -1.67
N PHE A 61 -5.93 3.42 -1.63
CA PHE A 61 -6.49 2.86 -0.40
C PHE A 61 -5.42 2.52 0.64
N LEU A 62 -4.29 1.96 0.22
CA LEU A 62 -3.15 1.66 1.09
C LEU A 62 -2.60 2.92 1.75
N LEU A 63 -2.36 3.97 0.97
CA LEU A 63 -1.88 5.24 1.51
C LEU A 63 -2.93 5.96 2.36
N ALA A 64 -4.21 5.89 2.00
CA ALA A 64 -5.28 6.44 2.84
C ALA A 64 -5.35 5.74 4.20
N PHE A 65 -5.19 4.42 4.22
CA PHE A 65 -5.12 3.65 5.46
C PHE A 65 -3.91 4.05 6.33
N LEU A 66 -2.71 4.09 5.74
CA LEU A 66 -1.50 4.53 6.44
C LEU A 66 -1.59 5.99 6.89
N TYR A 67 -2.20 6.86 6.07
CA TYR A 67 -2.44 8.25 6.44
C TYR A 67 -3.25 8.37 7.73
N CYS A 68 -4.29 7.54 7.92
CA CYS A 68 -5.03 7.50 9.17
C CYS A 68 -4.12 7.20 10.36
N TYR A 69 -3.24 6.21 10.26
CA TYR A 69 -2.32 5.83 11.33
C TYR A 69 -1.29 6.93 11.65
N LEU A 70 -0.77 7.60 10.64
CA LEU A 70 0.28 8.61 10.79
C LEU A 70 -0.27 9.98 11.18
N ARG A 71 -1.47 10.33 10.73
CA ARG A 71 -2.01 11.67 10.91
C ARG A 71 -2.91 11.83 12.13
N TYR A 72 -3.66 10.80 12.47
CA TYR A 72 -4.60 10.84 13.59
C TYR A 72 -4.06 10.22 14.87
N GLU A 73 -2.78 9.98 14.90
CA GLU A 73 -2.07 9.39 16.02
C GLU A 73 -2.31 10.11 17.36
N ASP A 74 -2.35 11.44 17.36
CA ASP A 74 -2.41 12.27 18.55
C ASP A 74 -3.80 12.90 18.82
N ARG A 75 -4.85 12.52 18.06
CA ARG A 75 -6.21 13.04 18.29
C ARG A 75 -6.96 12.26 19.36
N ASP A 76 -7.80 12.97 20.12
CA ASP A 76 -8.65 12.38 21.15
C ASP A 76 -9.69 11.40 20.56
N GLU A 77 -9.99 10.33 21.30
CA GLU A 77 -10.94 9.28 20.86
C GLU A 77 -12.34 9.81 20.51
N LYS A 78 -12.77 10.90 21.14
CA LYS A 78 -14.08 11.52 20.88
C LYS A 78 -14.19 12.13 19.48
N ASP A 79 -13.11 12.67 18.97
CA ASP A 79 -13.05 13.24 17.62
C ASP A 79 -12.93 12.18 16.52
N LEU A 80 -12.69 10.92 16.91
CA LEU A 80 -12.36 9.82 16.02
C LEU A 80 -13.49 8.80 15.85
N ALA A 81 -14.67 9.03 16.41
CA ALA A 81 -15.82 8.14 16.25
C ALA A 81 -16.15 7.87 14.77
N GLY A 82 -16.05 8.88 13.91
CA GLY A 82 -16.19 8.74 12.47
C GLY A 82 -15.13 7.87 11.82
N ILE A 83 -13.87 8.01 12.25
CA ILE A 83 -12.76 7.18 11.75
C ILE A 83 -12.94 5.71 12.12
N THR A 84 -13.43 5.41 13.31
CA THR A 84 -13.68 4.03 13.76
C THR A 84 -14.63 3.29 12.82
N LEU A 85 -15.62 3.98 12.27
CA LEU A 85 -16.55 3.41 11.30
C LEU A 85 -15.89 3.14 9.93
N TRP A 86 -15.06 4.08 9.46
CA TRP A 86 -14.45 3.98 8.14
C TRP A 86 -13.16 3.15 8.11
N ILE A 87 -12.46 3.01 9.24
CA ILE A 87 -11.19 2.29 9.29
C ILE A 87 -11.36 0.79 9.05
N LEU A 88 -12.52 0.21 9.38
CA LEU A 88 -12.82 -1.21 9.14
C LEU A 88 -12.87 -1.52 7.64
N PRO A 89 -13.77 -0.91 6.83
CA PRO A 89 -13.80 -1.17 5.40
C PRO A 89 -12.50 -0.74 4.71
N LEU A 90 -11.89 0.37 5.13
CA LEU A 90 -10.62 0.84 4.56
C LEU A 90 -9.47 -0.15 4.83
N GLY A 91 -9.39 -0.69 6.07
CA GLY A 91 -8.40 -1.70 6.43
C GLY A 91 -8.59 -3.00 5.65
N LEU A 92 -9.85 -3.45 5.52
CA LEU A 92 -10.18 -4.64 4.75
C LEU A 92 -9.76 -4.51 3.27
N ILE A 93 -10.09 -3.38 2.63
CA ILE A 93 -9.72 -3.09 1.25
C ILE A 93 -8.19 -2.98 1.11
N ALA A 94 -7.53 -2.27 2.04
CA ALA A 94 -6.08 -2.14 2.04
C ALA A 94 -5.39 -3.50 2.18
N GLY A 95 -5.86 -4.36 3.08
CA GLY A 95 -5.35 -5.73 3.22
C GLY A 95 -5.61 -6.61 2.00
N TRP A 96 -6.77 -6.45 1.37
CA TRP A 96 -7.15 -7.25 0.19
C TRP A 96 -6.58 -6.70 -1.13
N SER A 97 -5.78 -5.67 -1.09
CA SER A 97 -5.32 -4.97 -2.30
C SER A 97 -4.42 -5.81 -3.19
N ASN A 98 -3.42 -6.47 -2.61
CA ASN A 98 -2.40 -7.22 -3.34
C ASN A 98 -1.69 -8.19 -2.39
N GLU A 99 -1.23 -9.32 -2.94
CA GLU A 99 -0.54 -10.39 -2.19
C GLU A 99 0.68 -9.91 -1.40
N ASN A 100 1.41 -8.93 -1.93
CA ASN A 100 2.63 -8.41 -1.31
C ASN A 100 2.37 -7.14 -0.50
N MET A 101 1.52 -6.24 -1.00
CA MET A 101 1.31 -4.92 -0.42
C MET A 101 0.39 -4.94 0.80
N GLY A 102 -0.65 -5.78 0.79
CA GLY A 102 -1.56 -5.93 1.93
C GLY A 102 -0.83 -6.32 3.21
N PRO A 103 -0.06 -7.44 3.23
CA PRO A 103 0.76 -7.82 4.39
C PRO A 103 1.80 -6.77 4.77
N ALA A 104 2.44 -6.09 3.80
CA ALA A 104 3.41 -5.04 4.08
C ALA A 104 2.77 -3.86 4.82
N VAL A 105 1.59 -3.41 4.38
CA VAL A 105 0.86 -2.32 5.05
C VAL A 105 0.34 -2.73 6.42
N TRP A 106 -0.08 -3.97 6.59
CA TRP A 106 -0.42 -4.51 7.89
C TRP A 106 0.78 -4.47 8.86
N ILE A 107 1.97 -4.90 8.42
CA ILE A 107 3.21 -4.83 9.22
C ILE A 107 3.55 -3.38 9.55
N LEU A 108 3.46 -2.45 8.58
CA LEU A 108 3.71 -1.03 8.82
C LEU A 108 2.75 -0.44 9.85
N SER A 109 1.46 -0.76 9.77
CA SER A 109 0.49 -0.29 10.76
C SER A 109 0.76 -0.84 12.16
N LEU A 110 1.18 -2.11 12.24
CA LEU A 110 1.62 -2.73 13.50
C LEU A 110 2.89 -2.05 14.05
N LEU A 111 3.85 -1.74 13.19
CA LEU A 111 5.07 -1.02 13.58
C LEU A 111 4.74 0.36 14.17
N VAL A 112 3.83 1.12 13.56
CA VAL A 112 3.37 2.41 14.10
C VAL A 112 2.77 2.22 15.49
N MET A 113 1.96 1.19 15.72
CA MET A 113 1.40 0.88 17.04
C MET A 113 2.50 0.51 18.06
N ILE A 114 3.50 -0.27 17.66
CA ILE A 114 4.63 -0.65 18.52
C ILE A 114 5.46 0.58 18.90
N LEU A 115 5.79 1.44 17.95
CA LEU A 115 6.53 2.67 18.20
C LEU A 115 5.76 3.60 19.14
N ARG A 116 4.46 3.74 18.91
CA ARG A 116 3.57 4.52 19.80
C ARG A 116 3.57 3.98 21.23
N ARG A 117 3.52 2.67 21.41
CA ARG A 117 3.59 2.02 22.72
C ARG A 117 4.95 2.25 23.39
N LYS A 118 6.03 2.26 22.60
CA LYS A 118 7.39 2.55 23.07
C LYS A 118 7.52 3.98 23.61
N ASP A 119 6.83 4.92 22.98
CA ASP A 119 6.74 6.31 23.39
C ASP A 119 5.75 6.55 24.55
N HIS A 120 5.28 5.48 25.20
CA HIS A 120 4.28 5.53 26.28
C HIS A 120 2.95 6.19 25.93
N LYS A 121 2.62 6.32 24.63
CA LYS A 121 1.35 6.84 24.16
C LYS A 121 0.27 5.76 24.19
N ARG A 122 -0.96 6.16 24.45
CA ARG A 122 -2.11 5.25 24.39
C ARG A 122 -2.38 4.86 22.94
N ILE A 123 -2.74 3.58 22.72
CA ILE A 123 -3.17 3.09 21.41
C ILE A 123 -4.70 3.12 21.42
N PRO A 124 -5.34 3.96 20.60
CA PRO A 124 -6.80 4.04 20.56
C PRO A 124 -7.40 2.77 19.91
N LEU A 125 -8.65 2.47 20.25
CA LEU A 125 -9.35 1.25 19.81
C LEU A 125 -9.42 1.15 18.26
N TRP A 126 -9.60 2.27 17.56
CA TRP A 126 -9.68 2.28 16.10
C TRP A 126 -8.40 1.73 15.41
N MET A 127 -7.21 1.93 16.03
CA MET A 127 -5.96 1.36 15.49
C MET A 127 -5.94 -0.16 15.57
N TYR A 128 -6.43 -0.75 16.68
CA TYR A 128 -6.57 -2.20 16.78
C TYR A 128 -7.57 -2.74 15.75
N LEU A 129 -8.73 -2.10 15.63
CA LEU A 129 -9.77 -2.50 14.68
C LEU A 129 -9.28 -2.43 13.23
N GLY A 130 -8.60 -1.35 12.87
CA GLY A 130 -8.02 -1.18 11.54
C GLY A 130 -6.93 -2.22 11.24
N ASN A 131 -6.04 -2.49 12.19
CA ASN A 131 -4.98 -3.50 12.03
C ASN A 131 -5.56 -4.91 11.87
N ILE A 132 -6.54 -5.30 12.69
CA ILE A 132 -7.24 -6.60 12.56
C ILE A 132 -7.97 -6.69 11.23
N SER A 133 -8.65 -5.64 10.81
CA SER A 133 -9.36 -5.60 9.53
C SER A 133 -8.39 -5.72 8.33
N CYS A 134 -7.24 -5.05 8.38
CA CYS A 134 -6.20 -5.15 7.36
C CYS A 134 -5.60 -6.56 7.32
N LEU A 135 -5.34 -7.18 8.47
CA LEU A 135 -4.91 -8.58 8.54
C LEU A 135 -5.94 -9.52 7.92
N ALA A 136 -7.23 -9.35 8.26
CA ALA A 136 -8.30 -10.16 7.69
C ALA A 136 -8.36 -10.03 6.15
N GLY A 137 -8.25 -8.81 5.61
CA GLY A 137 -8.16 -8.57 4.18
C GLY A 137 -6.95 -9.26 3.53
N SER A 138 -5.78 -9.18 4.16
CA SER A 138 -4.55 -9.84 3.70
C SER A 138 -4.69 -11.36 3.68
N VAL A 139 -5.28 -11.94 4.72
CA VAL A 139 -5.54 -13.39 4.77
C VAL A 139 -6.52 -13.80 3.68
N LEU A 140 -7.62 -13.08 3.49
CA LEU A 140 -8.59 -13.35 2.43
C LEU A 140 -7.94 -13.29 1.04
N MET A 141 -7.03 -12.35 0.80
CA MET A 141 -6.29 -12.25 -0.46
C MET A 141 -5.36 -13.45 -0.68
N ILE A 142 -4.60 -13.85 0.34
CA ILE A 142 -3.64 -14.97 0.26
C ILE A 142 -4.38 -16.30 0.04
N VAL A 143 -5.51 -16.49 0.70
CA VAL A 143 -6.33 -17.73 0.62
C VAL A 143 -7.21 -17.75 -0.64
N ALA A 144 -7.24 -16.69 -1.44
CA ALA A 144 -8.07 -16.63 -2.65
C ALA A 144 -7.70 -17.76 -3.64
N PRO A 145 -8.68 -18.52 -4.15
CA PRO A 145 -8.43 -19.69 -5.02
C PRO A 145 -7.56 -19.38 -6.25
N GLY A 146 -7.68 -18.17 -6.82
CA GLY A 146 -6.87 -17.74 -7.96
C GLY A 146 -5.37 -17.69 -7.70
N ASN A 147 -4.95 -17.54 -6.44
CA ASN A 147 -3.54 -17.53 -6.08
C ASN A 147 -2.95 -18.95 -6.10
N PHE A 148 -3.73 -19.95 -5.72
CA PHE A 148 -3.30 -21.36 -5.80
C PHE A 148 -3.12 -21.80 -7.25
N VAL A 149 -4.06 -21.46 -8.15
CA VAL A 149 -3.96 -21.76 -9.58
C VAL A 149 -2.70 -21.14 -10.19
N ARG A 150 -2.41 -19.86 -9.90
CA ARG A 150 -1.18 -19.21 -10.36
C ARG A 150 0.10 -19.84 -9.79
N SER A 151 0.06 -20.29 -8.54
CA SER A 151 1.22 -20.93 -7.92
C SER A 151 1.52 -22.29 -8.55
N GLU A 152 0.50 -23.06 -8.95
CA GLU A 152 0.67 -24.32 -9.65
C GLU A 152 1.28 -24.13 -11.05
N GLU A 153 0.87 -23.11 -11.79
CA GLU A 153 1.42 -22.77 -13.10
C GLU A 153 2.90 -22.31 -13.03
N THR A 154 3.34 -21.76 -11.89
CA THR A 154 4.71 -21.27 -11.69
C THR A 154 5.65 -22.28 -11.02
N THR A 155 5.15 -23.44 -10.58
CA THR A 155 5.92 -24.41 -9.79
C THR A 155 6.71 -25.41 -10.66
N GLU A 156 7.45 -24.95 -11.64
CA GLU A 156 8.42 -25.83 -12.34
C GLU A 156 9.81 -25.87 -11.68
N VAL A 157 10.04 -25.23 -10.54
CA VAL A 157 11.37 -25.26 -9.90
C VAL A 157 11.26 -25.72 -8.44
N THR A 158 11.51 -26.98 -8.21
CA THR A 158 11.67 -27.66 -6.90
C THR A 158 12.91 -27.17 -6.13
N ARG A 159 13.03 -25.88 -5.89
CA ARG A 159 14.01 -25.32 -4.95
C ARG A 159 13.29 -24.80 -3.71
N GLY A 160 13.92 -24.96 -2.53
CA GLY A 160 13.29 -24.58 -1.26
C GLY A 160 12.75 -23.15 -1.27
N TRP A 161 11.67 -22.91 -0.55
CA TRP A 161 10.93 -21.63 -0.54
C TRP A 161 11.83 -20.42 -0.22
N LEU A 162 12.83 -20.58 0.65
CA LEU A 162 13.83 -19.55 0.98
C LEU A 162 14.69 -19.17 -0.23
N TRP A 163 15.07 -20.15 -1.06
CA TRP A 163 15.83 -19.89 -2.27
C TRP A 163 15.03 -19.14 -3.32
N ASN A 164 13.76 -19.51 -3.47
CA ASN A 164 12.83 -18.79 -4.36
C ASN A 164 12.58 -17.36 -3.89
N LEU A 165 12.44 -17.14 -2.57
CA LEU A 165 12.33 -15.81 -1.98
C LEU A 165 13.58 -14.98 -2.26
N PHE A 166 14.77 -15.55 -2.05
CA PHE A 166 16.04 -14.88 -2.34
C PHE A 166 16.17 -14.50 -3.82
N LEU A 167 15.84 -15.42 -4.73
CA LEU A 167 15.90 -15.15 -6.17
C LEU A 167 14.90 -14.04 -6.58
N ARG A 168 13.71 -14.02 -6.01
CA ARG A 168 12.71 -12.94 -6.24
C ARG A 168 13.24 -11.60 -5.75
N CYS A 169 13.71 -11.53 -4.51
CA CYS A 169 14.30 -10.29 -3.97
C CYS A 169 15.49 -9.82 -4.81
N TYR A 170 16.35 -10.74 -5.26
CA TYR A 170 17.49 -10.41 -6.11
C TYR A 170 17.04 -9.89 -7.49
N SER A 171 16.07 -10.54 -8.14
CA SER A 171 15.57 -10.11 -9.45
C SER A 171 14.89 -8.74 -9.39
N GLU A 172 14.10 -8.48 -8.34
CA GLU A 172 13.47 -7.18 -8.12
C GLU A 172 14.50 -6.08 -7.85
N ALA A 173 15.49 -6.36 -6.99
CA ALA A 173 16.58 -5.41 -6.72
C ALA A 173 17.40 -5.11 -7.97
N LYS A 174 17.72 -6.13 -8.76
CA LYS A 174 18.43 -6.00 -10.03
C LYS A 174 17.61 -5.17 -11.04
N GLY A 175 16.33 -5.49 -11.22
CA GLY A 175 15.44 -4.74 -12.11
C GLY A 175 15.30 -3.28 -11.68
N ALA A 176 15.16 -3.01 -10.38
CA ALA A 176 15.13 -1.64 -9.86
C ALA A 176 16.45 -0.89 -10.12
N PHE A 177 17.59 -1.57 -9.96
CA PHE A 177 18.90 -0.98 -10.23
C PHE A 177 19.09 -0.66 -11.71
N GLU A 178 18.79 -1.60 -12.61
CA GLU A 178 18.86 -1.39 -14.08
C GLU A 178 17.91 -0.29 -14.54
N TYR A 179 16.77 -0.15 -13.88
CA TYR A 179 15.82 0.92 -14.18
C TYR A 179 16.30 2.30 -13.72
N LEU A 180 16.92 2.38 -12.53
CA LEU A 180 17.42 3.65 -11.98
C LEU A 180 18.73 4.09 -12.62
N PHE A 181 19.52 3.16 -13.12
CA PHE A 181 20.86 3.40 -13.69
C PHE A 181 21.03 2.77 -15.07
N PRO A 182 20.21 3.18 -16.08
CA PRO A 182 20.24 2.55 -17.41
C PRO A 182 21.52 2.82 -18.22
N ALA A 183 22.43 3.65 -17.71
CA ALA A 183 23.67 4.06 -18.40
C ALA A 183 24.97 3.59 -17.71
N LEU A 184 24.87 2.80 -16.64
CA LEU A 184 26.03 2.14 -16.02
C LEU A 184 26.18 0.72 -16.52
#